data_641121ecfd818b3be2a043f687e7f618
#
_entry.id   641121ecfd818b3be2a043f687e7f618
#
_cell.length_a   1.000
_cell.length_b   1.000
_cell.length_c   1.000
_cell.angle_alpha   90.00
_cell.angle_beta   90.00
_cell.angle_gamma   90.00
#
_symmetry.space_group_name_H-M   'P 1'
#
loop_
_entity.id
_entity.type
_entity.pdbx_description
1 polymer ?
#
loop_
_entity_poly.entity_id
_entity_poly.type
_entity_poly.pdbx_seq_one_letter_code
_entity_poly.pdbx_strand_id
1 'polypeptide(L)'
;TGIQYTLEDYLKGQDGVRQIDMSVDGTITGEYITKEAVAGNNVTLTIDANLQKETEKILKDNIHKLASGKYGEKYDANAGAAIVMNVKTGEILALASYPDYEPELFINGISEKKLAEYNKGKNLYNRAISGTYAPGSTFKMVVATAALETGTITTKTQINDTGLYPRGYHPACWYYTQYHYGHGYLNIKQAIQKSCNYFFYELGYRMGIDPVIEYAKKFGLGNKTGIELSGEEDGIVELKDYCKEVTGVDWQFGDTLSAVIGQSYNSYTPIQMARYISMIANGGKQIDVTLIKAITDSEGNQISKEKIEQTVNSKLGIDNSTTVKSLDVKEETLATIRKGMKGVTSEYGGTAYYIFSDFGMDIAGKTGSAETGQDNKVNGWFTGFAPYDDPEIAVVVLIENAGSGGNTAPTAKEIMQAYFGMNAKKVTEDVTAIPSTQTAR
;
A
#
# COMPACT_ATOMS: atom_id res chain seq x y z
N THR A 1 17.43 2.09 -13.95
CA THR A 1 16.19 2.07 -13.15
C THR A 1 16.45 1.47 -11.77
N GLY A 2 15.52 1.65 -10.84
CA GLY A 2 15.58 1.08 -9.49
C GLY A 2 16.74 1.63 -8.65
N ILE A 3 17.13 0.86 -7.64
CA ILE A 3 18.18 1.23 -6.66
C ILE A 3 19.50 1.58 -7.34
N GLN A 4 19.90 0.85 -8.38
CA GLN A 4 21.13 1.15 -9.10
C GLN A 4 21.10 2.58 -9.68
N TYR A 5 20.00 3.01 -10.27
CA TYR A 5 19.89 4.37 -10.79
C TYR A 5 20.00 5.42 -9.68
N THR A 6 19.30 5.20 -8.57
CA THR A 6 19.26 6.16 -7.46
C THR A 6 20.61 6.26 -6.75
N LEU A 7 21.31 5.13 -6.58
CA LEU A 7 22.55 5.03 -5.83
C LEU A 7 23.80 4.86 -6.70
N GLU A 8 23.72 5.17 -8.01
CA GLU A 8 24.84 5.06 -8.94
C GLU A 8 26.10 5.77 -8.42
N ASP A 9 25.92 6.95 -7.80
CA ASP A 9 27.01 7.77 -7.26
C ASP A 9 27.77 7.07 -6.12
N TYR A 10 27.14 6.10 -5.45
CA TYR A 10 27.76 5.26 -4.44
C TYR A 10 28.28 3.93 -5.02
N LEU A 11 27.49 3.31 -5.89
CA LEU A 11 27.78 1.98 -6.41
C LEU A 11 28.91 1.98 -7.45
N LYS A 12 29.04 3.09 -8.20
CA LYS A 12 30.06 3.22 -9.24
C LYS A 12 31.41 3.55 -8.60
N GLY A 13 32.39 2.65 -8.82
CA GLY A 13 33.78 2.90 -8.47
C GLY A 13 34.46 3.87 -9.44
N GLN A 14 35.74 4.01 -9.30
CA GLN A 14 36.59 4.74 -10.24
C GLN A 14 37.44 3.75 -11.02
N ASP A 15 37.41 3.87 -12.33
CA ASP A 15 38.24 3.03 -13.20
C ASP A 15 39.71 3.32 -12.99
N GLY A 16 40.52 2.27 -12.90
CA GLY A 16 41.96 2.35 -12.96
C GLY A 16 42.42 2.63 -14.40
N VAL A 17 43.59 3.15 -14.54
CA VAL A 17 44.26 3.36 -15.83
C VAL A 17 45.53 2.58 -15.89
N ARG A 18 45.63 1.70 -16.92
CA ARG A 18 46.81 0.93 -17.23
C ARG A 18 47.43 1.52 -18.48
N GLN A 19 48.72 1.87 -18.42
CA GLN A 19 49.50 2.30 -19.58
C GLN A 19 50.24 1.08 -20.13
N ILE A 20 50.17 0.90 -21.42
CA ILE A 20 50.88 -0.15 -22.16
C ILE A 20 51.89 0.50 -23.09
N ASP A 21 53.18 0.24 -22.88
CA ASP A 21 54.21 0.68 -23.80
C ASP A 21 54.41 -0.39 -24.88
N MET A 22 54.43 0.06 -26.12
CA MET A 22 54.60 -0.83 -27.28
C MET A 22 55.80 -0.36 -28.11
N SER A 23 56.58 -1.30 -28.55
CA SER A 23 57.63 -1.07 -29.55
C SER A 23 57.03 -0.83 -30.94
N VAL A 24 57.82 -0.34 -31.90
CA VAL A 24 57.39 0.00 -33.26
C VAL A 24 56.77 -1.18 -34.02
N ASP A 25 57.16 -2.40 -33.66
CA ASP A 25 56.66 -3.65 -34.22
C ASP A 25 55.39 -4.18 -33.55
N GLY A 26 54.84 -3.43 -32.57
CA GLY A 26 53.63 -3.79 -31.86
C GLY A 26 53.84 -4.71 -30.65
N THR A 27 55.10 -5.02 -30.30
CA THR A 27 55.39 -5.83 -29.11
C THR A 27 55.21 -5.01 -27.83
N ILE A 28 54.49 -5.52 -26.84
CA ILE A 28 54.35 -4.89 -25.52
C ILE A 28 55.71 -4.94 -24.80
N THR A 29 56.26 -3.77 -24.50
CA THR A 29 57.57 -3.62 -23.86
C THR A 29 57.49 -3.22 -22.39
N GLY A 30 56.31 -2.72 -21.95
CA GLY A 30 56.07 -2.37 -20.56
C GLY A 30 54.60 -2.25 -20.29
N GLU A 31 54.25 -2.48 -19.03
CA GLU A 31 52.87 -2.36 -18.54
C GLU A 31 52.90 -1.87 -17.10
N TYR A 32 52.25 -0.73 -16.82
CA TYR A 32 52.18 -0.19 -15.48
C TYR A 32 50.82 0.49 -15.19
N ILE A 33 50.36 0.34 -13.97
CA ILE A 33 49.14 1.01 -13.50
C ILE A 33 49.52 2.47 -13.19
N THR A 34 48.89 3.39 -13.94
CA THR A 34 49.10 4.85 -13.74
C THR A 34 48.04 5.44 -12.80
N LYS A 35 46.94 4.75 -12.63
CA LYS A 35 45.88 5.06 -11.65
C LYS A 35 45.27 3.75 -11.15
N GLU A 36 45.25 3.58 -9.84
CA GLU A 36 44.58 2.42 -9.21
C GLU A 36 43.05 2.54 -9.35
N ALA A 37 42.41 1.40 -9.53
CA ALA A 37 40.95 1.34 -9.47
C ALA A 37 40.47 1.51 -8.03
N VAL A 38 39.37 2.23 -7.86
CA VAL A 38 38.73 2.38 -6.56
C VAL A 38 37.37 1.69 -6.63
N ALA A 39 37.12 0.76 -5.71
CA ALA A 39 35.83 0.06 -5.64
C ALA A 39 34.69 1.02 -5.23
N GLY A 40 33.51 0.77 -5.75
CA GLY A 40 32.30 1.42 -5.28
C GLY A 40 31.91 0.98 -3.87
N ASN A 41 30.94 1.66 -3.29
CA ASN A 41 30.43 1.37 -1.97
C ASN A 41 29.51 0.15 -1.96
N ASN A 42 29.38 -0.48 -0.80
CA ASN A 42 28.43 -1.56 -0.57
C ASN A 42 27.10 -0.98 -0.07
N VAL A 43 26.01 -1.43 -0.66
CA VAL A 43 24.64 -1.04 -0.27
C VAL A 43 23.95 -2.25 0.35
N THR A 44 23.49 -2.08 1.60
CA THR A 44 22.65 -3.07 2.29
C THR A 44 21.22 -2.57 2.28
N LEU A 45 20.31 -3.38 1.75
CA LEU A 45 18.88 -3.06 1.70
C LEU A 45 18.16 -3.53 2.97
N THR A 46 16.98 -2.97 3.22
CA THR A 46 16.06 -3.38 4.29
C THR A 46 15.27 -4.64 3.93
N ILE A 47 15.26 -5.01 2.63
CA ILE A 47 14.52 -6.17 2.12
C ILE A 47 15.03 -7.46 2.77
N ASP A 48 14.12 -8.23 3.35
CA ASP A 48 14.37 -9.64 3.68
C ASP A 48 14.15 -10.48 2.41
N ALA A 49 15.23 -11.08 1.92
CA ALA A 49 15.21 -11.80 0.64
C ALA A 49 14.25 -13.02 0.66
N ASN A 50 14.08 -13.68 1.80
CA ASN A 50 13.17 -14.81 1.92
C ASN A 50 11.72 -14.34 1.94
N LEU A 51 11.43 -13.29 2.73
CA LEU A 51 10.10 -12.71 2.79
C LEU A 51 9.69 -12.10 1.44
N GLN A 52 10.62 -11.45 0.73
CA GLN A 52 10.38 -10.91 -0.63
C GLN A 52 9.94 -12.02 -1.57
N LYS A 53 10.73 -13.10 -1.65
CA LYS A 53 10.43 -14.26 -2.52
C LYS A 53 9.08 -14.91 -2.18
N GLU A 54 8.78 -15.11 -0.88
CA GLU A 54 7.51 -15.67 -0.47
C GLU A 54 6.34 -14.70 -0.79
N THR A 55 6.53 -13.39 -0.58
CA THR A 55 5.52 -12.37 -0.89
C THR A 55 5.17 -12.32 -2.38
N GLU A 56 6.18 -12.35 -3.26
CA GLU A 56 5.98 -12.43 -4.72
C GLU A 56 5.20 -13.69 -5.12
N LYS A 57 5.63 -14.84 -4.58
CA LYS A 57 4.97 -16.12 -4.85
C LYS A 57 3.52 -16.12 -4.35
N ILE A 58 3.26 -15.68 -3.12
CA ILE A 58 1.93 -15.64 -2.53
C ILE A 58 1.03 -14.70 -3.34
N LEU A 59 1.50 -13.51 -3.69
CA LEU A 59 0.74 -12.55 -4.50
C LEU A 59 0.34 -13.16 -5.85
N LYS A 60 1.30 -13.70 -6.59
CA LYS A 60 1.09 -14.37 -7.88
C LYS A 60 0.09 -15.53 -7.76
N ASP A 61 0.30 -16.43 -6.80
CA ASP A 61 -0.51 -17.62 -6.62
C ASP A 61 -1.98 -17.26 -6.30
N ASN A 62 -2.20 -16.25 -5.44
CA ASN A 62 -3.56 -15.81 -5.10
C ASN A 62 -4.26 -15.07 -6.24
N ILE A 63 -3.54 -14.26 -7.04
CA ILE A 63 -4.09 -13.69 -8.27
C ILE A 63 -4.55 -14.82 -9.23
N HIS A 64 -3.74 -15.86 -9.42
CA HIS A 64 -4.12 -17.00 -10.25
C HIS A 64 -5.29 -17.81 -9.68
N LYS A 65 -5.38 -17.96 -8.34
CA LYS A 65 -6.53 -18.61 -7.68
C LYS A 65 -7.83 -17.84 -7.97
N LEU A 66 -7.79 -16.50 -7.88
CA LEU A 66 -8.93 -15.63 -8.21
C LEU A 66 -9.31 -15.75 -9.71
N ALA A 67 -8.33 -15.64 -10.60
CA ALA A 67 -8.57 -15.74 -12.04
C ALA A 67 -9.09 -17.12 -12.50
N SER A 68 -8.73 -18.18 -11.79
CA SER A 68 -9.20 -19.55 -12.09
C SER A 68 -10.55 -19.89 -11.46
N GLY A 69 -11.06 -19.06 -10.54
CA GLY A 69 -12.29 -19.33 -9.78
C GLY A 69 -12.11 -20.31 -8.61
N LYS A 70 -10.88 -20.51 -8.14
CA LYS A 70 -10.60 -21.43 -7.01
C LYS A 70 -11.27 -20.97 -5.70
N TYR A 71 -11.62 -19.69 -5.57
CA TYR A 71 -12.40 -19.15 -4.46
C TYR A 71 -13.91 -19.07 -4.72
N GLY A 72 -14.42 -19.79 -5.73
CA GLY A 72 -15.83 -19.89 -6.09
C GLY A 72 -16.15 -19.17 -7.39
N GLU A 73 -16.02 -17.86 -7.45
CA GLU A 73 -16.25 -17.05 -8.64
C GLU A 73 -14.94 -16.75 -9.39
N LYS A 74 -15.01 -16.62 -10.73
CA LYS A 74 -13.89 -16.18 -11.56
C LYS A 74 -13.87 -14.67 -11.67
N TYR A 75 -12.69 -14.09 -11.44
CA TYR A 75 -12.45 -12.67 -11.57
C TYR A 75 -11.41 -12.39 -12.64
N ASP A 76 -11.43 -11.20 -13.23
CA ASP A 76 -10.41 -10.75 -14.19
C ASP A 76 -9.10 -10.34 -13.49
N ALA A 77 -8.82 -10.92 -12.33
CA ALA A 77 -7.63 -10.64 -11.53
C ALA A 77 -6.36 -11.01 -12.27
N ASN A 78 -5.51 -10.05 -12.57
CA ASN A 78 -4.32 -10.26 -13.41
C ASN A 78 -3.10 -9.47 -12.93
N ALA A 79 -3.26 -8.59 -11.95
CA ALA A 79 -2.20 -7.73 -11.47
C ALA A 79 -2.43 -7.35 -10.00
N GLY A 80 -1.37 -6.91 -9.33
CA GLY A 80 -1.45 -6.49 -7.95
C GLY A 80 -0.13 -6.02 -7.37
N ALA A 81 -0.17 -5.57 -6.11
CA ALA A 81 1.00 -5.23 -5.32
C ALA A 81 0.84 -5.71 -3.88
N ALA A 82 1.96 -6.05 -3.25
CA ALA A 82 2.00 -6.38 -1.84
C ALA A 82 3.23 -5.75 -1.18
N ILE A 83 3.04 -5.16 -0.01
CA ILE A 83 4.07 -4.45 0.75
C ILE A 83 4.06 -4.94 2.19
N VAL A 84 5.25 -5.21 2.71
CA VAL A 84 5.48 -5.44 4.15
C VAL A 84 6.43 -4.38 4.65
N MET A 85 5.99 -3.60 5.63
CA MET A 85 6.74 -2.49 6.21
C MET A 85 6.87 -2.66 7.73
N ASN A 86 8.06 -2.43 8.27
CA ASN A 86 8.26 -2.34 9.71
C ASN A 86 7.61 -1.05 10.24
N VAL A 87 6.63 -1.16 11.14
CA VAL A 87 5.85 -0.02 11.62
C VAL A 87 6.62 0.90 12.57
N LYS A 88 7.77 0.45 13.10
CA LYS A 88 8.59 1.21 14.05
C LYS A 88 9.69 2.00 13.33
N THR A 89 10.22 1.47 12.23
CA THR A 89 11.39 2.02 11.53
C THR A 89 11.10 2.58 10.14
N GLY A 90 9.98 2.17 9.51
CA GLY A 90 9.67 2.50 8.11
C GLY A 90 10.44 1.68 7.07
N GLU A 91 11.26 0.73 7.52
CA GLU A 91 11.98 -0.19 6.65
C GLU A 91 11.00 -1.05 5.83
N ILE A 92 11.19 -1.07 4.52
CA ILE A 92 10.46 -1.97 3.63
C ILE A 92 11.13 -3.34 3.68
N LEU A 93 10.38 -4.33 4.18
CA LEU A 93 10.86 -5.72 4.30
C LEU A 93 10.54 -6.56 3.07
N ALA A 94 9.45 -6.24 2.37
CA ALA A 94 9.12 -6.79 1.05
C ALA A 94 8.30 -5.79 0.24
N LEU A 95 8.58 -5.74 -1.09
CA LEU A 95 7.90 -4.86 -2.05
C LEU A 95 7.66 -5.66 -3.34
N ALA A 96 6.47 -6.21 -3.51
CA ALA A 96 6.11 -7.02 -4.67
C ALA A 96 5.13 -6.29 -5.60
N SER A 97 5.35 -6.43 -6.90
CA SER A 97 4.46 -5.97 -7.97
C SER A 97 4.28 -7.11 -8.98
N TYR A 98 3.06 -7.46 -9.32
CA TYR A 98 2.74 -8.51 -10.29
C TYR A 98 1.85 -7.95 -11.41
N PRO A 99 2.01 -8.33 -12.70
CA PRO A 99 3.05 -9.22 -13.21
C PRO A 99 4.46 -8.65 -13.04
N ASP A 100 5.43 -9.55 -12.93
CA ASP A 100 6.83 -9.28 -12.66
C ASP A 100 7.69 -9.53 -13.93
N TYR A 101 8.98 -9.20 -13.86
CA TYR A 101 9.95 -9.40 -14.93
C TYR A 101 11.21 -10.11 -14.41
N GLU A 102 11.93 -10.76 -15.29
CA GLU A 102 13.20 -11.46 -15.01
C GLU A 102 14.37 -10.52 -15.29
N PRO A 103 15.07 -9.98 -14.26
CA PRO A 103 16.17 -9.02 -14.47
C PRO A 103 17.32 -9.57 -15.32
N GLU A 104 17.60 -10.87 -15.24
CA GLU A 104 18.67 -11.54 -15.97
C GLU A 104 18.52 -11.40 -17.49
N LEU A 105 17.28 -11.27 -17.98
CA LEU A 105 17.03 -11.08 -19.42
C LEU A 105 17.57 -9.76 -19.97
N PHE A 106 17.87 -8.79 -19.09
CA PHE A 106 18.41 -7.49 -19.48
C PHE A 106 19.93 -7.43 -19.49
N ILE A 107 20.63 -8.39 -18.89
CA ILE A 107 22.10 -8.39 -18.76
C ILE A 107 22.79 -8.38 -20.13
N ASN A 108 22.30 -9.21 -21.08
CA ASN A 108 22.84 -9.34 -22.42
C ASN A 108 21.91 -8.77 -23.51
N GLY A 109 20.95 -7.93 -23.10
CA GLY A 109 19.90 -7.40 -23.96
C GLY A 109 18.68 -8.32 -24.06
N ILE A 110 17.49 -7.71 -23.96
CA ILE A 110 16.20 -8.39 -24.09
C ILE A 110 15.79 -8.43 -25.57
N SER A 111 15.20 -9.54 -26.03
CA SER A 111 14.66 -9.62 -27.39
C SER A 111 13.44 -8.70 -27.56
N GLU A 112 13.26 -8.12 -28.75
CA GLU A 112 12.11 -7.26 -29.07
C GLU A 112 10.77 -7.93 -28.77
N LYS A 113 10.66 -9.24 -29.10
CA LYS A 113 9.44 -10.02 -28.80
C LYS A 113 9.15 -10.07 -27.32
N LYS A 114 10.15 -10.33 -26.47
CA LYS A 114 9.99 -10.42 -25.01
C LYS A 114 9.71 -9.05 -24.39
N LEU A 115 10.36 -8.01 -24.89
CA LEU A 115 10.09 -6.64 -24.47
C LEU A 115 8.66 -6.20 -24.82
N ALA A 116 8.17 -6.55 -26.02
CA ALA A 116 6.79 -6.28 -26.41
C ALA A 116 5.78 -7.03 -25.52
N GLU A 117 6.07 -8.29 -25.15
CA GLU A 117 5.29 -9.06 -24.18
C GLU A 117 5.23 -8.36 -22.81
N TYR A 118 6.37 -7.93 -22.27
CA TYR A 118 6.46 -7.22 -21.00
C TYR A 118 5.72 -5.86 -21.04
N ASN A 119 5.85 -5.12 -22.13
CA ASN A 119 5.12 -3.86 -22.29
C ASN A 119 3.59 -4.08 -22.33
N LYS A 120 3.12 -5.10 -23.05
CA LYS A 120 1.70 -5.48 -23.08
C LYS A 120 1.19 -5.91 -21.70
N GLY A 121 1.96 -6.68 -20.95
CA GLY A 121 1.64 -7.15 -19.60
C GLY A 121 1.86 -6.10 -18.52
N LYS A 122 2.46 -4.94 -18.85
CA LYS A 122 2.92 -3.94 -17.88
C LYS A 122 3.81 -4.53 -16.78
N ASN A 123 4.69 -5.47 -17.15
CA ASN A 123 5.58 -6.17 -16.22
C ASN A 123 6.63 -5.23 -15.60
N LEU A 124 7.03 -4.18 -16.34
CA LEU A 124 7.99 -3.17 -15.86
C LEU A 124 7.34 -2.05 -15.02
N TYR A 125 6.02 -2.08 -14.88
CA TYR A 125 5.29 -1.08 -14.12
C TYR A 125 5.23 -1.48 -12.65
N ASN A 126 5.92 -0.72 -11.79
CA ASN A 126 5.92 -0.97 -10.35
C ASN A 126 4.64 -0.46 -9.69
N ARG A 127 3.65 -1.36 -9.56
CA ARG A 127 2.34 -1.02 -8.98
C ARG A 127 2.41 -0.56 -7.53
N ALA A 128 3.45 -0.96 -6.81
CA ALA A 128 3.58 -0.61 -5.40
C ALA A 128 3.82 0.87 -5.16
N ILE A 129 4.52 1.56 -6.09
CA ILE A 129 4.92 2.96 -5.95
C ILE A 129 4.36 3.87 -7.05
N SER A 130 4.13 3.32 -8.27
CA SER A 130 3.67 4.12 -9.42
C SER A 130 2.18 3.95 -9.71
N GLY A 131 1.55 2.85 -9.25
CA GLY A 131 0.13 2.64 -9.40
C GLY A 131 -0.67 3.46 -8.39
N THR A 132 -1.60 4.29 -8.86
CA THR A 132 -2.51 5.04 -8.00
C THR A 132 -3.92 4.48 -8.13
N TYR A 133 -4.56 4.20 -7.01
CA TYR A 133 -5.83 3.51 -6.96
C TYR A 133 -6.76 4.11 -5.91
N ALA A 134 -8.06 4.10 -6.17
CA ALA A 134 -9.06 4.40 -5.16
C ALA A 134 -8.92 3.41 -3.98
N PRO A 135 -8.80 3.91 -2.74
CA PRO A 135 -8.55 3.04 -1.58
C PRO A 135 -9.81 2.29 -1.10
N GLY A 136 -11.00 2.70 -1.53
CA GLY A 136 -12.25 2.17 -1.04
C GLY A 136 -12.34 2.26 0.49
N SER A 137 -12.98 1.30 1.12
CA SER A 137 -13.20 1.29 2.57
C SER A 137 -11.95 1.30 3.44
N THR A 138 -10.73 1.14 2.89
CA THR A 138 -9.49 1.31 3.65
C THR A 138 -9.22 2.79 3.99
N PHE A 139 -9.89 3.72 3.35
CA PHE A 139 -9.84 5.15 3.65
C PHE A 139 -10.69 5.56 4.87
N LYS A 140 -11.63 4.72 5.29
CA LYS A 140 -12.57 5.02 6.38
C LYS A 140 -11.92 5.37 7.72
N MET A 141 -10.69 4.89 7.99
CA MET A 141 -9.98 5.27 9.21
C MET A 141 -9.55 6.75 9.19
N VAL A 142 -9.21 7.32 8.02
CA VAL A 142 -8.97 8.76 7.87
C VAL A 142 -10.23 9.54 8.24
N VAL A 143 -11.37 9.16 7.66
CA VAL A 143 -12.67 9.80 7.90
C VAL A 143 -13.09 9.69 9.36
N ALA A 144 -12.89 8.53 9.98
CA ALA A 144 -13.17 8.30 11.39
C ALA A 144 -12.27 9.15 12.31
N THR A 145 -10.99 9.26 11.97
CA THR A 145 -10.04 10.12 12.69
C THR A 145 -10.49 11.59 12.60
N ALA A 146 -10.78 12.09 11.41
CA ALA A 146 -11.26 13.45 11.20
C ALA A 146 -12.53 13.72 12.03
N ALA A 147 -13.50 12.81 12.02
CA ALA A 147 -14.77 12.98 12.73
C ALA A 147 -14.64 12.98 14.27
N LEU A 148 -13.69 12.18 14.80
CA LEU A 148 -13.41 12.15 16.25
C LEU A 148 -12.62 13.39 16.69
N GLU A 149 -11.62 13.80 15.94
CA GLU A 149 -10.73 14.93 16.28
C GLU A 149 -11.44 16.27 16.15
N THR A 150 -12.33 16.44 15.17
CA THR A 150 -13.17 17.65 15.03
C THR A 150 -14.33 17.70 16.03
N GLY A 151 -14.55 16.63 16.81
CA GLY A 151 -15.69 16.54 17.71
C GLY A 151 -17.05 16.37 16.99
N THR A 152 -17.05 16.08 15.70
CA THR A 152 -18.26 15.77 14.92
C THR A 152 -19.02 14.60 15.52
N ILE A 153 -18.28 13.63 16.06
CA ILE A 153 -18.79 12.52 16.87
C ILE A 153 -17.88 12.27 18.08
N THR A 154 -18.40 11.49 19.02
CA THR A 154 -17.64 10.86 20.10
C THR A 154 -17.64 9.35 19.92
N THR A 155 -16.83 8.64 20.71
CA THR A 155 -16.80 7.16 20.72
C THR A 155 -18.14 6.53 21.13
N LYS A 156 -19.03 7.30 21.76
CA LYS A 156 -20.37 6.88 22.21
C LYS A 156 -21.47 7.22 21.21
N THR A 157 -21.18 8.04 20.21
CA THR A 157 -22.20 8.46 19.20
C THR A 157 -22.67 7.23 18.44
N GLN A 158 -23.99 7.07 18.37
CA GLN A 158 -24.64 6.02 17.59
C GLN A 158 -25.35 6.62 16.37
N ILE A 159 -25.25 5.94 15.24
CA ILE A 159 -25.97 6.26 14.01
C ILE A 159 -26.74 5.00 13.59
N ASN A 160 -28.01 5.18 13.26
CA ASN A 160 -28.90 4.10 12.82
C ASN A 160 -28.79 3.94 11.29
N ASP A 161 -28.14 2.88 10.84
CA ASP A 161 -28.12 2.48 9.42
C ASP A 161 -29.43 1.78 9.07
N THR A 162 -30.25 2.44 8.28
CA THR A 162 -31.52 1.92 7.75
C THR A 162 -31.39 1.32 6.34
N GLY A 163 -30.18 1.27 5.81
CA GLY A 163 -29.85 0.68 4.51
C GLY A 163 -29.66 1.72 3.41
N LEU A 164 -30.68 2.49 3.06
CA LEU A 164 -30.59 3.57 2.08
C LEU A 164 -30.34 4.90 2.80
N TYR A 165 -29.28 5.60 2.40
CA TYR A 165 -28.97 6.90 2.99
C TYR A 165 -29.93 7.97 2.43
N PRO A 166 -30.61 8.76 3.29
CA PRO A 166 -31.76 9.56 2.85
C PRO A 166 -31.38 10.90 2.19
N ARG A 167 -30.10 11.17 1.91
CA ARG A 167 -29.61 12.44 1.35
C ARG A 167 -28.74 12.22 0.11
N GLY A 168 -28.58 13.28 -0.68
CA GLY A 168 -27.83 13.27 -1.93
C GLY A 168 -28.52 12.38 -2.97
N TYR A 169 -27.75 11.51 -3.61
CA TYR A 169 -28.27 10.55 -4.59
C TYR A 169 -28.82 9.24 -3.96
N HIS A 170 -29.09 9.26 -2.66
CA HIS A 170 -29.63 8.13 -1.87
C HIS A 170 -28.79 6.84 -1.96
N PRO A 171 -27.48 6.89 -1.72
CA PRO A 171 -26.64 5.71 -1.87
C PRO A 171 -26.99 4.61 -0.86
N ALA A 172 -26.90 3.36 -1.31
CA ALA A 172 -27.12 2.21 -0.46
C ALA A 172 -25.87 1.88 0.38
N CYS A 173 -26.08 1.42 1.63
CA CYS A 173 -25.05 0.71 2.35
C CYS A 173 -24.83 -0.66 1.66
N TRP A 174 -23.57 -1.11 1.54
CA TRP A 174 -23.25 -2.43 0.93
C TRP A 174 -24.04 -3.57 1.57
N TYR A 175 -24.27 -3.49 2.88
CA TYR A 175 -25.03 -4.48 3.63
C TYR A 175 -26.49 -4.56 3.19
N TYR A 176 -27.10 -3.39 2.93
CA TYR A 176 -28.45 -3.31 2.38
C TYR A 176 -28.54 -3.89 0.96
N THR A 177 -27.56 -3.59 0.12
CA THR A 177 -27.51 -4.15 -1.23
C THR A 177 -27.53 -5.68 -1.20
N GLN A 178 -26.89 -6.27 -0.19
CA GLN A 178 -26.78 -7.73 -0.08
C GLN A 178 -27.95 -8.39 0.67
N TYR A 179 -28.40 -7.78 1.77
CA TYR A 179 -29.36 -8.42 2.69
C TYR A 179 -30.72 -7.74 2.75
N HIS A 180 -30.89 -6.60 2.07
CA HIS A 180 -32.11 -5.77 2.02
C HIS A 180 -32.58 -5.21 3.36
N TYR A 181 -31.66 -5.07 4.33
CA TYR A 181 -31.86 -4.34 5.58
C TYR A 181 -30.55 -3.69 6.04
N GLY A 182 -30.65 -2.64 6.88
CA GLY A 182 -29.49 -1.92 7.38
C GLY A 182 -28.82 -2.60 8.57
N HIS A 183 -27.65 -2.10 8.97
CA HIS A 183 -26.93 -2.62 10.14
C HIS A 183 -27.58 -2.27 11.48
N GLY A 184 -28.58 -1.35 11.51
CA GLY A 184 -29.13 -0.81 12.75
C GLY A 184 -28.19 0.20 13.43
N TYR A 185 -28.29 0.33 14.75
CA TYR A 185 -27.47 1.27 15.52
C TYR A 185 -26.03 0.79 15.66
N LEU A 186 -25.10 1.63 15.19
CA LEU A 186 -23.65 1.39 15.27
C LEU A 186 -22.95 2.59 15.90
N ASN A 187 -21.93 2.35 16.70
CA ASN A 187 -20.90 3.32 17.03
C ASN A 187 -19.72 3.24 16.05
N ILE A 188 -18.75 4.15 16.17
CA ILE A 188 -17.62 4.23 15.22
C ILE A 188 -16.77 2.94 15.16
N LYS A 189 -16.53 2.25 16.29
CA LYS A 189 -15.82 0.97 16.33
C LYS A 189 -16.55 -0.07 15.48
N GLN A 190 -17.86 -0.21 15.71
CA GLN A 190 -18.69 -1.16 14.97
C GLN A 190 -18.84 -0.80 13.49
N ALA A 191 -18.86 0.50 13.17
CA ALA A 191 -18.93 0.99 11.79
C ALA A 191 -17.64 0.65 11.01
N ILE A 192 -16.46 0.71 11.64
CA ILE A 192 -15.19 0.25 11.05
C ILE A 192 -15.20 -1.27 10.90
N GLN A 193 -15.55 -2.03 11.95
CA GLN A 193 -15.64 -3.47 11.98
C GLN A 193 -16.51 -4.02 10.84
N LYS A 194 -17.71 -3.47 10.69
CA LYS A 194 -18.70 -3.89 9.69
C LYS A 194 -18.56 -3.17 8.35
N SER A 195 -17.60 -2.23 8.25
CA SER A 195 -17.41 -1.40 7.06
C SER A 195 -18.69 -0.67 6.58
N CYS A 196 -19.52 -0.17 7.50
CA CYS A 196 -20.82 0.42 7.22
C CYS A 196 -20.70 1.72 6.40
N ASN A 197 -21.14 1.72 5.13
CA ASN A 197 -21.09 2.92 4.28
C ASN A 197 -22.01 4.04 4.82
N TYR A 198 -23.23 3.68 5.24
CA TYR A 198 -24.21 4.63 5.76
C TYR A 198 -23.65 5.49 6.90
N PHE A 199 -22.93 4.87 7.85
CA PHE A 199 -22.30 5.59 8.95
C PHE A 199 -21.33 6.65 8.43
N PHE A 200 -20.50 6.30 7.46
CA PHE A 200 -19.52 7.21 6.88
C PHE A 200 -20.17 8.28 5.99
N TYR A 201 -21.25 8.00 5.29
CA TYR A 201 -22.05 9.02 4.61
C TYR A 201 -22.57 10.09 5.59
N GLU A 202 -23.05 9.66 6.74
CA GLU A 202 -23.51 10.58 7.79
C GLU A 202 -22.36 11.41 8.36
N LEU A 203 -21.15 10.86 8.51
CA LEU A 203 -19.99 11.65 8.89
C LEU A 203 -19.65 12.71 7.83
N GLY A 204 -19.64 12.34 6.57
CA GLY A 204 -19.41 13.28 5.47
C GLY A 204 -20.45 14.40 5.42
N TYR A 205 -21.71 14.09 5.68
CA TYR A 205 -22.77 15.09 5.77
C TYR A 205 -22.55 16.08 6.92
N ARG A 206 -22.14 15.59 8.10
CA ARG A 206 -21.98 16.42 9.30
C ARG A 206 -20.75 17.33 9.23
N MET A 207 -19.62 16.85 8.71
CA MET A 207 -18.35 17.59 8.75
C MET A 207 -17.91 18.17 7.41
N GLY A 208 -18.53 17.76 6.28
CA GLY A 208 -18.04 18.08 4.95
C GLY A 208 -16.76 17.34 4.58
N ILE A 209 -16.14 17.70 3.45
CA ILE A 209 -14.96 17.02 2.94
C ILE A 209 -13.64 17.64 3.43
N ASP A 210 -13.61 18.93 3.79
CA ASP A 210 -12.37 19.64 4.11
C ASP A 210 -11.58 19.03 5.29
N PRO A 211 -12.21 18.65 6.42
CA PRO A 211 -11.52 17.95 7.48
C PRO A 211 -10.96 16.59 7.03
N VAL A 212 -11.65 15.90 6.12
CA VAL A 212 -11.18 14.61 5.59
C VAL A 212 -9.90 14.80 4.76
N ILE A 213 -9.87 15.81 3.89
CA ILE A 213 -8.68 16.19 3.11
C ILE A 213 -7.52 16.56 4.04
N GLU A 214 -7.78 17.36 5.09
CA GLU A 214 -6.77 17.74 6.08
C GLU A 214 -6.13 16.50 6.75
N TYR A 215 -6.97 15.58 7.25
CA TYR A 215 -6.45 14.37 7.92
C TYR A 215 -5.83 13.38 6.94
N ALA A 216 -6.28 13.31 5.70
CA ALA A 216 -5.61 12.54 4.67
C ALA A 216 -4.16 13.02 4.45
N LYS A 217 -3.97 14.36 4.36
CA LYS A 217 -2.63 14.97 4.29
C LYS A 217 -1.79 14.70 5.53
N LYS A 218 -2.37 14.80 6.73
CA LYS A 218 -1.68 14.47 7.98
C LYS A 218 -1.21 13.02 8.02
N PHE A 219 -1.94 12.09 7.42
CA PHE A 219 -1.52 10.70 7.22
C PHE A 219 -0.52 10.53 6.08
N GLY A 220 -0.14 11.61 5.39
CA GLY A 220 0.82 11.60 4.30
C GLY A 220 0.26 11.08 2.97
N LEU A 221 -1.05 10.93 2.83
CA LEU A 221 -1.69 10.59 1.56
C LEU A 221 -1.62 11.78 0.60
N GLY A 222 -1.45 11.50 -0.70
CA GLY A 222 -1.31 12.52 -1.74
C GLY A 222 0.07 13.20 -1.79
N ASN A 223 1.07 12.60 -1.15
CA ASN A 223 2.47 13.02 -1.22
C ASN A 223 3.38 11.80 -1.32
N LYS A 224 4.44 11.90 -2.11
CA LYS A 224 5.48 10.88 -2.18
C LYS A 224 5.95 10.48 -0.80
N THR A 225 6.28 9.22 -0.63
CA THR A 225 6.83 8.73 0.65
C THR A 225 8.30 9.04 0.78
N GLY A 226 8.96 9.32 -0.34
CA GLY A 226 10.40 9.53 -0.41
C GLY A 226 11.20 8.24 -0.48
N ILE A 227 10.55 7.11 -0.81
CA ILE A 227 11.26 5.85 -1.03
C ILE A 227 12.33 6.03 -2.11
N GLU A 228 13.50 5.42 -1.94
CA GLU A 228 14.69 5.63 -2.78
C GLU A 228 14.56 4.97 -4.16
N LEU A 229 13.39 5.03 -4.76
CA LEU A 229 13.08 4.53 -6.10
C LEU A 229 12.52 5.63 -6.99
N SER A 230 12.95 5.64 -8.24
CA SER A 230 12.35 6.53 -9.25
C SER A 230 10.96 6.08 -9.67
N GLY A 231 10.10 7.02 -10.04
CA GLY A 231 8.76 6.73 -10.55
C GLY A 231 7.70 6.56 -9.46
N GLU A 232 7.97 7.05 -8.24
CA GLU A 232 6.93 7.17 -7.23
C GLU A 232 5.93 8.28 -7.63
N GLU A 233 4.62 7.97 -7.52
CA GLU A 233 3.52 8.89 -7.81
C GLU A 233 2.97 9.53 -6.54
N ASP A 234 2.52 10.79 -6.65
CA ASP A 234 1.98 11.54 -5.51
C ASP A 234 0.58 11.10 -5.10
N GLY A 235 -0.20 10.57 -6.04
CA GLY A 235 -1.63 10.35 -5.81
C GLY A 235 -2.44 11.66 -5.79
N ILE A 236 -3.70 11.58 -5.33
CA ILE A 236 -4.63 12.72 -5.35
C ILE A 236 -5.26 12.89 -3.98
N VAL A 237 -5.02 14.03 -3.33
CA VAL A 237 -5.58 14.42 -2.03
C VAL A 237 -6.35 15.73 -2.07
N GLU A 238 -6.01 16.63 -2.99
CA GLU A 238 -6.73 17.89 -3.23
C GLU A 238 -7.99 17.64 -4.06
N LEU A 239 -8.95 16.93 -3.47
CA LEU A 239 -10.08 16.36 -4.18
C LEU A 239 -10.95 17.41 -4.86
N LYS A 240 -11.16 18.57 -4.21
CA LYS A 240 -12.02 19.66 -4.73
C LYS A 240 -11.37 20.34 -5.92
N ASP A 241 -10.08 20.66 -5.82
CA ASP A 241 -9.32 21.32 -6.88
C ASP A 241 -9.19 20.39 -8.08
N TYR A 242 -8.85 19.13 -7.85
CA TYR A 242 -8.79 18.12 -8.90
C TYR A 242 -10.14 17.90 -9.60
N CYS A 243 -11.23 17.82 -8.84
CA CYS A 243 -12.58 17.75 -9.42
C CYS A 243 -12.84 18.91 -10.37
N LYS A 244 -12.57 20.13 -9.91
CA LYS A 244 -12.72 21.34 -10.71
C LYS A 244 -11.86 21.33 -11.97
N GLU A 245 -10.60 20.89 -11.85
CA GLU A 245 -9.65 20.79 -12.95
C GLU A 245 -10.13 19.82 -14.04
N VAL A 246 -10.56 18.60 -13.65
CA VAL A 246 -10.90 17.55 -14.63
C VAL A 246 -12.31 17.63 -15.18
N THR A 247 -13.25 18.24 -14.44
CA THR A 247 -14.66 18.31 -14.86
C THR A 247 -15.16 19.71 -15.20
N GLY A 248 -14.44 20.74 -14.77
CA GLY A 248 -14.91 22.13 -14.83
C GLY A 248 -16.02 22.48 -13.84
N VAL A 249 -16.49 21.52 -13.03
CA VAL A 249 -17.60 21.67 -12.07
C VAL A 249 -17.08 21.74 -10.64
N ASP A 250 -17.67 22.61 -9.83
CA ASP A 250 -17.32 22.66 -8.41
C ASP A 250 -17.79 21.43 -7.67
N TRP A 251 -17.08 21.07 -6.59
CA TRP A 251 -17.37 19.94 -5.71
C TRP A 251 -18.82 19.94 -5.24
N GLN A 252 -19.49 18.81 -5.39
CA GLN A 252 -20.88 18.64 -5.00
C GLN A 252 -21.00 17.76 -3.75
N PHE A 253 -22.14 17.81 -3.07
CA PHE A 253 -22.40 16.96 -1.90
C PHE A 253 -22.33 15.45 -2.24
N GLY A 254 -22.74 15.05 -3.44
CA GLY A 254 -22.63 13.67 -3.92
C GLY A 254 -21.18 13.17 -3.95
N ASP A 255 -20.24 14.05 -4.33
CA ASP A 255 -18.80 13.71 -4.34
C ASP A 255 -18.31 13.46 -2.92
N THR A 256 -18.78 14.23 -1.92
CA THR A 256 -18.47 14.01 -0.51
C THR A 256 -18.91 12.61 -0.06
N LEU A 257 -20.15 12.18 -0.40
CA LEU A 257 -20.64 10.85 -0.03
C LEU A 257 -19.78 9.74 -0.62
N SER A 258 -19.35 9.88 -1.85
CA SER A 258 -18.43 8.91 -2.50
C SER A 258 -17.03 8.96 -1.90
N ALA A 259 -16.51 10.17 -1.64
CA ALA A 259 -15.13 10.34 -1.14
C ALA A 259 -14.94 9.78 0.27
N VAL A 260 -15.92 9.92 1.18
CA VAL A 260 -15.79 9.41 2.56
C VAL A 260 -15.82 7.88 2.68
N ILE A 261 -16.10 7.17 1.60
CA ILE A 261 -15.94 5.73 1.51
C ILE A 261 -14.73 5.31 0.66
N GLY A 262 -13.88 6.28 0.29
CA GLY A 262 -12.66 6.07 -0.46
C GLY A 262 -12.86 5.89 -1.97
N GLN A 263 -13.93 6.42 -2.51
CA GLN A 263 -14.26 6.50 -3.93
C GLN A 263 -14.10 7.94 -4.44
N SER A 264 -14.77 8.30 -5.54
CA SER A 264 -14.60 9.59 -6.21
C SER A 264 -13.15 9.77 -6.70
N TYR A 265 -12.54 10.92 -6.45
CA TYR A 265 -11.18 11.25 -6.90
C TYR A 265 -10.06 10.78 -5.96
N ASN A 266 -10.38 10.10 -4.84
CA ASN A 266 -9.35 9.50 -4.00
C ASN A 266 -8.48 8.54 -4.81
N SER A 267 -7.17 8.76 -4.84
CA SER A 267 -6.25 7.93 -5.61
C SER A 267 -4.87 7.93 -4.95
N TYR A 268 -4.44 6.77 -4.40
CA TYR A 268 -3.20 6.65 -3.63
C TYR A 268 -2.40 5.43 -4.06
N THR A 269 -1.09 5.50 -3.86
CA THR A 269 -0.21 4.35 -4.12
C THR A 269 -0.26 3.35 -2.95
N PRO A 270 0.00 2.04 -3.21
CA PRO A 270 0.10 1.05 -2.14
C PRO A 270 1.16 1.39 -1.09
N ILE A 271 2.27 2.05 -1.47
CA ILE A 271 3.30 2.45 -0.51
C ILE A 271 2.82 3.57 0.43
N GLN A 272 2.02 4.52 -0.07
CA GLN A 272 1.37 5.52 0.78
C GLN A 272 0.40 4.86 1.77
N MET A 273 -0.35 3.86 1.31
CA MET A 273 -1.25 3.10 2.19
C MET A 273 -0.48 2.32 3.25
N ALA A 274 0.72 1.80 2.95
CA ALA A 274 1.57 1.14 3.93
C ALA A 274 2.08 2.12 5.01
N ARG A 275 2.54 3.31 4.61
CA ARG A 275 2.93 4.40 5.55
C ARG A 275 1.75 4.80 6.43
N TYR A 276 0.60 5.05 5.85
CA TYR A 276 -0.62 5.43 6.55
C TYR A 276 -1.05 4.39 7.61
N ILE A 277 -1.07 3.11 7.26
CA ILE A 277 -1.42 2.02 8.19
C ILE A 277 -0.36 1.88 9.29
N SER A 278 0.92 2.04 8.95
CA SER A 278 2.01 2.03 9.93
C SER A 278 1.87 3.17 10.95
N MET A 279 1.43 4.35 10.53
CA MET A 279 1.16 5.48 11.44
C MET A 279 -0.03 5.18 12.39
N ILE A 280 -1.06 4.47 11.95
CA ILE A 280 -2.12 4.01 12.85
C ILE A 280 -1.59 2.99 13.85
N ALA A 281 -0.77 2.05 13.39
CA ALA A 281 -0.21 0.97 14.19
C ALA A 281 0.71 1.49 15.30
N ASN A 282 1.59 2.44 14.99
CA ASN A 282 2.64 2.94 15.90
C ASN A 282 2.22 4.11 16.81
N GLY A 283 0.91 4.44 16.85
CA GLY A 283 0.41 5.51 17.71
C GLY A 283 0.55 6.92 17.12
N GLY A 284 0.58 7.05 15.78
CA GLY A 284 0.59 8.33 15.06
C GLY A 284 1.99 8.92 14.84
N LYS A 285 3.04 8.15 15.09
CA LYS A 285 4.39 8.58 14.78
C LYS A 285 4.61 8.56 13.28
N GLN A 286 5.15 9.63 12.75
CA GLN A 286 5.62 9.64 11.38
C GLN A 286 6.84 8.75 11.24
N ILE A 287 6.90 8.04 10.11
CA ILE A 287 8.03 7.21 9.74
C ILE A 287 8.48 7.55 8.32
N ASP A 288 9.78 7.59 8.15
CA ASP A 288 10.39 7.71 6.83
C ASP A 288 10.44 6.32 6.19
N VAL A 289 9.87 6.22 5.00
CA VAL A 289 9.88 4.96 4.24
C VAL A 289 11.25 4.78 3.60
N THR A 290 11.89 3.63 3.81
CA THR A 290 13.24 3.39 3.28
C THR A 290 13.46 1.96 2.84
N LEU A 291 14.26 1.81 1.76
CA LEU A 291 14.84 0.56 1.28
C LEU A 291 16.31 0.42 1.66
N ILE A 292 16.95 1.49 2.17
CA ILE A 292 18.38 1.51 2.45
C ILE A 292 18.61 1.28 3.94
N LYS A 293 19.25 0.18 4.29
CA LYS A 293 19.66 -0.11 5.66
C LYS A 293 21.00 0.54 6.00
N ALA A 294 21.97 0.43 5.09
CA ALA A 294 23.30 1.00 5.25
C ALA A 294 24.01 1.15 3.91
N ILE A 295 24.90 2.13 3.81
CA ILE A 295 25.90 2.21 2.75
C ILE A 295 27.28 2.27 3.44
N THR A 296 28.23 1.40 3.01
CA THR A 296 29.59 1.37 3.55
C THR A 296 30.59 1.52 2.42
N ASP A 297 31.72 2.17 2.71
CA ASP A 297 32.86 2.22 1.79
C ASP A 297 33.60 0.86 1.72
N SER A 298 34.66 0.79 0.92
CA SER A 298 35.50 -0.40 0.77
C SER A 298 36.23 -0.82 2.04
N GLU A 299 36.37 0.08 3.01
CA GLU A 299 37.02 -0.15 4.31
C GLU A 299 36.00 -0.54 5.39
N GLY A 300 34.68 -0.51 5.08
CA GLY A 300 33.60 -0.85 5.99
C GLY A 300 33.07 0.34 6.81
N ASN A 301 33.54 1.57 6.55
CA ASN A 301 33.02 2.75 7.22
C ASN A 301 31.64 3.11 6.71
N GLN A 302 30.71 3.40 7.61
CA GLN A 302 29.35 3.79 7.24
C GLN A 302 29.27 5.23 6.70
N ILE A 303 28.52 5.40 5.62
CA ILE A 303 28.10 6.71 5.13
C ILE A 303 26.94 7.20 6.01
N SER A 304 26.96 8.47 6.42
CA SER A 304 25.89 9.00 7.28
C SER A 304 24.54 9.04 6.58
N LYS A 305 23.47 8.84 7.36
CA LYS A 305 22.10 8.84 6.85
C LYS A 305 21.76 10.16 6.15
N GLU A 306 22.16 11.28 6.72
CA GLU A 306 21.93 12.63 6.19
C GLU A 306 22.55 12.79 4.79
N LYS A 307 23.76 12.27 4.58
CA LYS A 307 24.44 12.32 3.29
C LYS A 307 23.74 11.46 2.24
N ILE A 308 23.27 10.28 2.65
CA ILE A 308 22.48 9.40 1.78
C ILE A 308 21.19 10.09 1.36
N GLU A 309 20.43 10.62 2.31
CA GLU A 309 19.19 11.34 2.07
C GLU A 309 19.39 12.54 1.14
N GLN A 310 20.41 13.37 1.37
CA GLN A 310 20.71 14.51 0.50
C GLN A 310 20.99 14.07 -0.94
N THR A 311 21.77 13.01 -1.12
CA THR A 311 22.10 12.48 -2.45
C THR A 311 20.86 11.94 -3.14
N VAL A 312 20.06 11.14 -2.44
CA VAL A 312 18.81 10.55 -2.97
C VAL A 312 17.81 11.64 -3.32
N ASN A 313 17.57 12.59 -2.41
CA ASN A 313 16.61 13.66 -2.63
C ASN A 313 17.00 14.54 -3.81
N SER A 314 18.30 14.87 -3.94
CA SER A 314 18.81 15.60 -5.11
C SER A 314 18.61 14.82 -6.40
N LYS A 315 18.85 13.50 -6.38
CA LYS A 315 18.73 12.63 -7.55
C LYS A 315 17.29 12.44 -8.02
N LEU A 316 16.37 12.32 -7.06
CA LEU A 316 14.95 12.05 -7.33
C LEU A 316 14.07 13.31 -7.36
N GLY A 317 14.64 14.49 -7.05
CA GLY A 317 13.89 15.75 -6.98
C GLY A 317 12.87 15.76 -5.84
N ILE A 318 13.20 15.12 -4.69
CA ILE A 318 12.33 15.05 -3.52
C ILE A 318 12.50 16.31 -2.68
N ASP A 319 11.39 17.02 -2.43
CA ASP A 319 11.34 18.15 -1.50
C ASP A 319 10.78 17.69 -0.14
N ASN A 320 11.63 17.60 0.86
CA ASN A 320 11.25 17.22 2.21
C ASN A 320 10.63 18.37 3.03
N SER A 321 10.49 19.58 2.47
CA SER A 321 9.94 20.75 3.18
C SER A 321 8.47 20.57 3.59
N THR A 322 7.75 19.68 2.93
CA THR A 322 6.32 19.40 3.17
C THR A 322 6.06 18.23 4.12
N THR A 323 7.10 17.61 4.66
CA THR A 323 6.95 16.41 5.49
C THR A 323 6.29 16.74 6.82
N VAL A 324 5.08 16.22 7.06
CA VAL A 324 4.36 16.33 8.34
C VAL A 324 5.13 15.56 9.41
N LYS A 325 5.58 16.22 10.47
CA LYS A 325 6.46 15.60 11.49
C LYS A 325 5.73 14.76 12.55
N SER A 326 4.43 14.93 12.71
CA SER A 326 3.58 14.07 13.57
C SER A 326 2.13 14.18 13.13
N LEU A 327 1.36 13.14 13.38
CA LEU A 327 -0.07 13.13 13.02
C LEU A 327 -0.89 14.13 13.84
N ASP A 328 -0.41 14.51 15.03
CA ASP A 328 -1.11 15.37 15.99
C ASP A 328 -2.58 14.96 16.18
N VAL A 329 -2.77 13.72 16.62
CA VAL A 329 -4.06 13.07 16.87
C VAL A 329 -4.04 12.47 18.25
N LYS A 330 -5.15 12.58 18.99
CA LYS A 330 -5.28 12.02 20.35
C LYS A 330 -5.07 10.51 20.36
N GLU A 331 -4.33 10.02 21.36
CA GLU A 331 -4.12 8.58 21.57
C GLU A 331 -5.45 7.81 21.66
N GLU A 332 -6.49 8.39 22.30
CA GLU A 332 -7.82 7.77 22.41
C GLU A 332 -8.47 7.57 21.03
N THR A 333 -8.26 8.51 20.12
CA THR A 333 -8.76 8.41 18.74
C THR A 333 -8.11 7.24 18.03
N LEU A 334 -6.77 7.17 18.02
CA LEU A 334 -6.05 6.06 17.39
C LEU A 334 -6.36 4.71 18.04
N ALA A 335 -6.46 4.66 19.37
CA ALA A 335 -6.86 3.46 20.09
C ALA A 335 -8.27 2.98 19.66
N THR A 336 -9.20 3.92 19.46
CA THR A 336 -10.55 3.61 18.98
C THR A 336 -10.53 3.06 17.55
N ILE A 337 -9.75 3.68 16.65
CA ILE A 337 -9.55 3.22 15.27
C ILE A 337 -8.96 1.80 15.27
N ARG A 338 -7.87 1.57 16.01
CA ARG A 338 -7.22 0.25 16.14
C ARG A 338 -8.18 -0.83 16.65
N LYS A 339 -9.01 -0.51 17.66
CA LYS A 339 -10.07 -1.43 18.15
C LYS A 339 -11.09 -1.76 17.07
N GLY A 340 -11.49 -0.79 16.25
CA GLY A 340 -12.37 -1.03 15.12
C GLY A 340 -11.73 -1.95 14.08
N MET A 341 -10.45 -1.72 13.75
CA MET A 341 -9.68 -2.55 12.82
C MET A 341 -9.46 -3.97 13.36
N LYS A 342 -9.20 -4.14 14.66
CA LYS A 342 -9.15 -5.46 15.31
C LYS A 342 -10.50 -6.19 15.14
N GLY A 343 -11.62 -5.49 15.32
CA GLY A 343 -12.95 -6.06 15.12
C GLY A 343 -13.17 -6.62 13.72
N VAL A 344 -12.53 -6.06 12.68
CA VAL A 344 -12.63 -6.55 11.29
C VAL A 344 -12.12 -7.99 11.15
N THR A 345 -11.06 -8.36 11.88
CA THR A 345 -10.34 -9.63 11.74
C THR A 345 -10.65 -10.62 12.86
N SER A 346 -10.98 -10.12 14.06
CA SER A 346 -11.04 -10.95 15.28
C SER A 346 -12.44 -11.04 15.91
N GLU A 347 -13.40 -10.20 15.49
CA GLU A 347 -14.76 -10.22 16.05
C GLU A 347 -15.78 -10.71 15.02
N TYR A 348 -16.72 -11.54 15.47
CA TYR A 348 -17.82 -12.03 14.60
C TYR A 348 -18.56 -10.87 13.92
N GLY A 349 -18.83 -11.03 12.63
CA GLY A 349 -19.41 -10.00 11.78
C GLY A 349 -18.40 -8.96 11.26
N GLY A 350 -17.11 -9.11 11.57
CA GLY A 350 -16.03 -8.40 10.90
C GLY A 350 -15.84 -8.89 9.46
N THR A 351 -15.50 -7.98 8.54
CA THR A 351 -15.45 -8.29 7.09
C THR A 351 -14.33 -9.25 6.69
N ALA A 352 -13.36 -9.52 7.57
CA ALA A 352 -12.30 -10.52 7.38
C ALA A 352 -12.26 -11.57 8.50
N TYR A 353 -13.28 -11.63 9.36
CA TYR A 353 -13.33 -12.54 10.50
C TYR A 353 -13.06 -14.00 10.13
N TYR A 354 -13.80 -14.56 9.15
CA TYR A 354 -13.65 -15.94 8.75
C TYR A 354 -12.27 -16.29 8.16
N ILE A 355 -11.55 -15.30 7.68
CA ILE A 355 -10.21 -15.49 7.12
C ILE A 355 -9.15 -15.53 8.23
N PHE A 356 -9.29 -14.68 9.25
CA PHE A 356 -8.27 -14.50 10.29
C PHE A 356 -8.58 -15.16 11.63
N SER A 357 -9.78 -15.71 11.82
CA SER A 357 -10.22 -16.28 13.12
C SER A 357 -9.33 -17.40 13.66
N ASP A 358 -8.58 -18.08 12.81
CA ASP A 358 -7.65 -19.17 13.12
C ASP A 358 -6.17 -18.75 13.05
N PHE A 359 -5.87 -17.44 12.96
CA PHE A 359 -4.50 -16.97 12.75
C PHE A 359 -3.56 -17.21 13.94
N GLY A 360 -4.09 -17.34 15.15
CA GLY A 360 -3.30 -17.65 16.35
C GLY A 360 -2.76 -16.43 17.10
N MET A 361 -2.94 -15.21 16.56
CA MET A 361 -2.71 -13.94 17.26
C MET A 361 -3.70 -12.88 16.76
N ASP A 362 -3.91 -11.84 17.57
CA ASP A 362 -4.76 -10.73 17.19
C ASP A 362 -4.11 -9.84 16.13
N ILE A 363 -4.87 -9.54 15.10
CA ILE A 363 -4.48 -8.68 13.97
C ILE A 363 -5.46 -7.52 13.88
N ALA A 364 -5.01 -6.38 13.46
CA ALA A 364 -5.88 -5.27 13.05
C ALA A 364 -5.83 -5.10 11.54
N GLY A 365 -6.98 -5.04 10.88
CA GLY A 365 -7.03 -4.93 9.43
C GLY A 365 -8.26 -4.19 8.92
N LYS A 366 -8.29 -3.94 7.63
CA LYS A 366 -9.43 -3.38 6.91
C LYS A 366 -9.45 -3.89 5.49
N THR A 367 -10.59 -4.42 5.07
CA THR A 367 -10.88 -4.73 3.67
C THR A 367 -11.35 -3.49 2.93
N GLY A 368 -11.00 -3.35 1.67
CA GLY A 368 -11.48 -2.29 0.78
C GLY A 368 -11.88 -2.86 -0.57
N SER A 369 -13.01 -2.46 -1.07
CA SER A 369 -13.46 -2.73 -2.44
C SER A 369 -13.59 -1.39 -3.13
N ALA A 370 -12.92 -1.21 -4.26
CA ALA A 370 -12.90 0.03 -5.00
C ALA A 370 -13.34 -0.20 -6.45
N GLU A 371 -14.45 0.40 -6.84
CA GLU A 371 -14.93 0.36 -8.21
C GLU A 371 -13.97 1.10 -9.13
N THR A 372 -13.72 0.56 -10.32
CA THR A 372 -12.75 1.12 -11.28
C THR A 372 -13.40 2.02 -12.33
N GLY A 373 -14.73 2.20 -12.28
CA GLY A 373 -15.50 2.87 -13.35
C GLY A 373 -15.68 2.01 -14.61
N GLN A 374 -15.15 0.79 -14.65
CA GLN A 374 -15.41 -0.20 -15.69
C GLN A 374 -16.44 -1.22 -15.18
N ASP A 375 -17.33 -1.67 -16.05
CA ASP A 375 -18.40 -2.58 -15.69
C ASP A 375 -17.89 -3.83 -14.96
N ASN A 376 -18.41 -4.05 -13.76
CA ASN A 376 -18.12 -5.19 -12.89
C ASN A 376 -16.64 -5.34 -12.46
N LYS A 377 -15.80 -4.32 -12.61
CA LYS A 377 -14.40 -4.36 -12.20
C LYS A 377 -14.20 -3.64 -10.88
N VAL A 378 -13.76 -4.39 -9.88
CA VAL A 378 -13.53 -3.91 -8.51
C VAL A 378 -12.14 -4.32 -8.08
N ASN A 379 -11.32 -3.34 -7.71
CA ASN A 379 -10.03 -3.58 -7.08
C ASN A 379 -10.24 -3.97 -5.62
N GLY A 380 -9.56 -5.03 -5.21
CA GLY A 380 -9.59 -5.51 -3.82
C GLY A 380 -8.38 -5.01 -3.05
N TRP A 381 -8.63 -4.50 -1.84
CA TRP A 381 -7.62 -4.09 -0.89
C TRP A 381 -7.73 -4.87 0.41
N PHE A 382 -6.59 -5.19 0.98
CA PHE A 382 -6.45 -5.45 2.41
C PHE A 382 -5.31 -4.62 2.95
N THR A 383 -5.56 -3.93 4.06
CA THR A 383 -4.52 -3.19 4.80
C THR A 383 -4.61 -3.57 6.27
N GLY A 384 -3.47 -3.82 6.90
CA GLY A 384 -3.50 -4.21 8.31
C GLY A 384 -2.12 -4.24 8.92
N PHE A 385 -2.06 -4.52 10.21
CA PHE A 385 -0.83 -4.65 10.97
C PHE A 385 -0.92 -5.77 12.00
N ALA A 386 0.20 -6.32 12.36
CA ALA A 386 0.34 -7.41 13.32
C ALA A 386 1.67 -7.31 14.09
N PRO A 387 1.74 -7.83 15.34
CA PRO A 387 0.60 -8.15 16.22
C PRO A 387 -0.24 -6.92 16.59
N TYR A 388 -1.44 -7.10 17.13
CA TYR A 388 -2.29 -5.96 17.52
C TYR A 388 -1.72 -5.17 18.72
N ASP A 389 -1.21 -5.88 19.74
CA ASP A 389 -0.80 -5.24 21.00
C ASP A 389 0.59 -4.58 20.92
N ASP A 390 1.55 -5.19 20.21
CA ASP A 390 2.87 -4.59 19.89
C ASP A 390 3.15 -4.73 18.41
N PRO A 391 2.66 -3.79 17.58
CA PRO A 391 2.79 -3.88 16.14
C PRO A 391 4.24 -3.92 15.67
N GLU A 392 4.55 -4.88 14.81
CA GLU A 392 5.85 -5.05 14.17
C GLU A 392 5.79 -4.69 12.69
N ILE A 393 4.80 -5.24 11.98
CA ILE A 393 4.66 -5.05 10.54
C ILE A 393 3.29 -4.51 10.16
N ALA A 394 3.27 -3.67 9.13
CA ALA A 394 2.09 -3.37 8.33
C ALA A 394 2.15 -4.16 7.02
N VAL A 395 1.02 -4.71 6.61
CA VAL A 395 0.86 -5.43 5.34
C VAL A 395 -0.23 -4.76 4.53
N VAL A 396 0.10 -4.40 3.30
CA VAL A 396 -0.85 -3.85 2.33
C VAL A 396 -0.84 -4.74 1.10
N VAL A 397 -2.02 -5.15 0.69
CA VAL A 397 -2.23 -5.94 -0.54
C VAL A 397 -3.30 -5.26 -1.39
N LEU A 398 -2.97 -5.06 -2.65
CA LEU A 398 -3.89 -4.66 -3.71
C LEU A 398 -3.92 -5.76 -4.77
N ILE A 399 -5.10 -6.16 -5.20
CA ILE A 399 -5.28 -7.00 -6.39
C ILE A 399 -6.29 -6.31 -7.32
N GLU A 400 -5.82 -6.01 -8.54
CA GLU A 400 -6.66 -5.42 -9.58
C GLU A 400 -7.76 -6.43 -10.00
N ASN A 401 -8.99 -5.95 -10.14
CA ASN A 401 -10.16 -6.73 -10.54
C ASN A 401 -10.44 -7.98 -9.67
N ALA A 402 -10.15 -7.88 -8.38
CA ALA A 402 -10.35 -8.99 -7.43
C ALA A 402 -11.83 -9.22 -7.04
N GLY A 403 -12.75 -8.38 -7.50
CA GLY A 403 -14.17 -8.42 -7.14
C GLY A 403 -14.46 -7.85 -5.75
N SER A 404 -13.62 -8.08 -4.75
CA SER A 404 -13.79 -7.50 -3.41
C SER A 404 -12.50 -7.50 -2.59
N GLY A 405 -12.46 -6.68 -1.54
CA GLY A 405 -11.37 -6.70 -0.56
C GLY A 405 -11.33 -7.98 0.28
N GLY A 406 -12.45 -8.67 0.42
CA GLY A 406 -12.49 -9.99 1.06
C GLY A 406 -11.64 -11.02 0.33
N ASN A 407 -11.59 -10.92 -0.99
CA ASN A 407 -10.80 -11.82 -1.85
C ASN A 407 -9.28 -11.55 -1.78
N THR A 408 -8.87 -10.38 -1.31
CA THR A 408 -7.45 -10.02 -1.08
C THR A 408 -6.94 -10.40 0.30
N ALA A 409 -7.83 -10.52 1.27
CA ALA A 409 -7.47 -10.82 2.66
C ALA A 409 -6.69 -12.14 2.86
N PRO A 410 -6.97 -13.24 2.11
CA PRO A 410 -6.15 -14.46 2.18
C PRO A 410 -4.68 -14.22 1.81
N THR A 411 -4.41 -13.39 0.80
CA THR A 411 -3.03 -13.03 0.42
C THR A 411 -2.29 -12.36 1.57
N ALA A 412 -2.92 -11.39 2.23
CA ALA A 412 -2.32 -10.71 3.37
C ALA A 412 -2.09 -11.67 4.55
N LYS A 413 -3.02 -12.59 4.81
CA LYS A 413 -2.87 -13.63 5.82
C LYS A 413 -1.65 -14.51 5.55
N GLU A 414 -1.51 -15.03 4.33
CA GLU A 414 -0.39 -15.90 3.94
C GLU A 414 0.96 -15.14 4.08
N ILE A 415 1.02 -13.84 3.71
CA ILE A 415 2.21 -12.99 3.88
C ILE A 415 2.56 -12.80 5.37
N MET A 416 1.58 -12.48 6.21
CA MET A 416 1.79 -12.38 7.66
C MET A 416 2.27 -13.70 8.25
N GLN A 417 1.73 -14.83 7.82
CA GLN A 417 2.17 -16.16 8.24
C GLN A 417 3.63 -16.44 7.84
N ALA A 418 4.03 -16.02 6.64
CA ALA A 418 5.41 -16.14 6.19
C ALA A 418 6.36 -15.32 7.07
N TYR A 419 6.01 -14.08 7.40
CA TYR A 419 6.81 -13.22 8.29
C TYR A 419 6.98 -13.81 9.70
N PHE A 420 5.91 -14.31 10.31
CA PHE A 420 5.95 -14.87 11.66
C PHE A 420 6.41 -16.33 11.73
N GLY A 421 6.84 -16.94 10.61
CA GLY A 421 7.26 -18.33 10.55
C GLY A 421 6.12 -19.32 10.86
N MET A 422 4.87 -18.87 10.71
CA MET A 422 3.70 -19.71 10.87
C MET A 422 3.56 -20.59 9.62
N ASN A 423 3.86 -21.88 9.73
CA ASN A 423 3.53 -22.81 8.66
C ASN A 423 2.05 -22.69 8.34
N ALA A 424 1.73 -22.34 7.10
CA ALA A 424 0.37 -22.37 6.60
C ALA A 424 -0.18 -23.77 6.96
N LYS A 425 -1.12 -23.86 7.91
CA LYS A 425 -1.93 -25.07 8.02
C LYS A 425 -2.49 -25.27 6.64
N LYS A 426 -2.22 -26.44 6.01
CA LYS A 426 -2.88 -26.82 4.77
C LYS A 426 -4.35 -26.46 4.97
N VAL A 427 -4.84 -25.45 4.22
CA VAL A 427 -6.26 -25.16 4.15
C VAL A 427 -6.84 -26.48 3.66
N THR A 428 -7.47 -27.23 4.55
CA THR A 428 -8.22 -28.42 4.18
C THR A 428 -9.22 -27.93 3.13
N GLU A 429 -9.44 -28.69 2.10
CA GLU A 429 -10.27 -28.40 0.92
C GLU A 429 -11.74 -28.04 1.23
N ASP A 430 -12.08 -27.83 2.51
CA ASP A 430 -13.41 -27.53 3.04
C ASP A 430 -13.70 -26.05 3.27
N VAL A 431 -13.01 -25.11 2.61
CA VAL A 431 -13.55 -23.76 2.51
C VAL A 431 -14.62 -23.78 1.40
N THR A 432 -15.76 -24.37 1.74
CA THR A 432 -17.01 -24.12 1.06
C THR A 432 -17.20 -22.61 0.98
N ALA A 433 -17.18 -22.10 -0.24
CA ALA A 433 -17.58 -20.78 -0.72
C ALA A 433 -17.49 -19.68 0.38
N ILE A 434 -16.42 -18.91 0.35
CA ILE A 434 -16.51 -17.53 0.90
C ILE A 434 -17.80 -16.99 0.26
N PRO A 435 -18.83 -16.62 1.06
CA PRO A 435 -20.03 -16.05 0.47
C PRO A 435 -19.59 -14.98 -0.52
N SER A 436 -20.08 -15.01 -1.73
CA SER A 436 -19.78 -14.05 -2.81
C SER A 436 -20.36 -12.69 -2.44
N THR A 437 -19.71 -12.02 -1.51
CA THR A 437 -20.28 -10.97 -0.71
C THR A 437 -19.38 -9.78 -0.73
N GLN A 438 -19.38 -9.12 -1.84
CA GLN A 438 -19.01 -7.69 -1.90
C GLN A 438 -18.84 -7.23 -3.36
N THR A 439 -19.85 -7.47 -4.21
CA THR A 439 -20.02 -6.54 -5.32
C THR A 439 -20.74 -5.33 -4.77
N ALA A 440 -20.00 -4.27 -4.47
CA ALA A 440 -20.59 -2.95 -4.38
C ALA A 440 -21.19 -2.65 -5.77
N ARG A 441 -22.47 -2.59 -5.87
CA ARG A 441 -23.22 -1.88 -6.89
C ARG A 441 -23.84 -0.64 -6.32
#